data_7d8cf4a6e5b60494c8bc22fb277deb94
#
_entry.id   7d8cf4a6e5b60494c8bc22fb277deb94
#
_cell.length_a   1.000
_cell.length_b   1.000
_cell.length_c   1.000
_cell.angle_alpha   90.00
_cell.angle_beta   90.00
_cell.angle_gamma   90.00
#
_symmetry.space_group_name_H-M   'P 1'
#
loop_
_entity.id
_entity.type
_entity.pdbx_description
1 polymer ?
#
loop_
_entity_poly.entity_id
_entity_poly.type
_entity_poly.pdbx_seq_one_letter_code
_entity_poly.pdbx_strand_id
1 'polypeptide(L)'
;MKKNFRYFLGLILVLLMIPMSVAASSADRNADFTHTVPRAIIQAMELQEPALRAYQNLWESFDKDEIGLPVYPDHYAGEYVSGDQLVIMLVDPSEELKADYIKRAQDQEHVTFESASYSLNYLNSLDQVAKQLEEQNYSIGSYGVDRKANQFYVSVIEEDYNKLMNEQPQTLQKTTESLPVRIEPGTPNVSTAQLWGGDRITNEDNGAGLSVGIGGTYGGSSAILTAGHSNEKVGFLSPRYPYIKYSGTRTGQVAYQRANQAIGATGVDSLGDFAMVKLTGSDTATNKVYGSVSITGTYSSVPVGTTIYKYGATTGYSWGTVSQASINVVYSDGLFNTYRMNGLYQSLMQNSSGTDAIAGGDSGGPVYMKDGNANKLHGIVTAQSIPTSGPAKIMYSTPIYYAEHAGFTVKTN
;
A
#
# COMPACT_ATOMS: atom_id res chain seq x y z
N MET A 1 14.56 37.04 -59.96
CA MET A 1 13.76 36.60 -58.79
C MET A 1 14.26 35.24 -58.30
N LYS A 2 15.11 35.21 -57.31
CA LYS A 2 15.66 33.98 -56.71
C LYS A 2 15.04 33.83 -55.33
N LYS A 3 14.27 32.78 -55.12
CA LYS A 3 13.76 32.37 -53.79
C LYS A 3 14.80 31.51 -53.08
N ASN A 4 15.33 32.01 -52.00
CA ASN A 4 16.19 31.25 -51.10
C ASN A 4 15.35 30.36 -50.17
N PHE A 5 15.48 29.07 -50.31
CA PHE A 5 14.91 28.05 -49.42
C PHE A 5 15.95 27.78 -48.31
N ARG A 6 15.69 28.26 -47.09
CA ARG A 6 16.52 27.97 -45.93
C ARG A 6 16.03 26.67 -45.30
N TYR A 7 16.88 25.64 -45.36
CA TYR A 7 16.69 24.41 -44.63
C TYR A 7 16.97 24.68 -43.16
N PHE A 8 15.98 24.47 -42.33
CA PHE A 8 16.12 24.43 -40.89
C PHE A 8 16.52 22.98 -40.50
N LEU A 9 17.78 22.77 -40.22
CA LEU A 9 18.29 21.50 -39.74
C LEU A 9 17.95 21.39 -38.27
N GLY A 10 16.86 20.71 -37.91
CA GLY A 10 16.53 20.35 -36.55
C GLY A 10 17.47 19.24 -36.05
N LEU A 11 18.38 19.60 -35.17
CA LEU A 11 19.25 18.66 -34.48
C LEU A 11 18.40 17.83 -33.51
N ILE A 12 18.01 16.63 -33.91
CA ILE A 12 17.42 15.62 -33.00
C ILE A 12 18.55 15.10 -32.15
N LEU A 13 18.62 15.58 -30.91
CA LEU A 13 19.48 15.03 -29.89
C LEU A 13 18.85 13.72 -29.41
N VAL A 14 19.21 12.62 -30.03
CA VAL A 14 18.91 11.26 -29.53
C VAL A 14 19.80 11.03 -28.32
N LEU A 15 19.22 11.28 -27.14
CA LEU A 15 19.84 10.81 -25.88
C LEU A 15 19.79 9.27 -25.91
N LEU A 16 20.88 8.66 -26.29
CA LEU A 16 21.15 7.24 -26.07
C LEU A 16 21.17 7.00 -24.56
N MET A 17 20.02 6.64 -23.99
CA MET A 17 19.98 5.98 -22.70
C MET A 17 20.66 4.61 -22.88
N ILE A 18 21.95 4.57 -22.58
CA ILE A 18 22.65 3.30 -22.41
C ILE A 18 21.98 2.61 -21.23
N PRO A 19 21.35 1.44 -21.41
CA PRO A 19 20.91 0.68 -20.27
C PRO A 19 22.19 0.24 -19.55
N MET A 20 22.49 0.85 -18.40
CA MET A 20 23.42 0.25 -17.46
C MET A 20 22.83 -1.09 -17.05
N SER A 21 23.17 -2.14 -17.78
CA SER A 21 23.05 -3.50 -17.33
C SER A 21 24.04 -3.67 -16.17
N VAL A 22 23.65 -3.26 -14.98
CA VAL A 22 24.27 -3.79 -13.78
C VAL A 22 23.95 -5.27 -13.81
N ALA A 23 24.91 -6.08 -14.24
CA ALA A 23 24.90 -7.50 -14.03
C ALA A 23 24.75 -7.70 -12.53
N ALA A 24 23.53 -7.93 -12.06
CA ALA A 24 23.31 -8.45 -10.74
C ALA A 24 23.99 -9.82 -10.74
N SER A 25 25.17 -9.90 -10.16
CA SER A 25 25.75 -11.17 -9.78
C SER A 25 24.64 -11.93 -9.05
N SER A 26 24.52 -13.22 -9.29
CA SER A 26 23.73 -14.12 -8.46
C SER A 26 24.27 -14.02 -7.04
N ALA A 27 23.84 -12.98 -6.32
CA ALA A 27 24.17 -12.82 -4.92
C ALA A 27 23.72 -14.10 -4.24
N ASP A 28 24.64 -14.70 -3.52
CA ASP A 28 24.48 -15.94 -2.81
C ASP A 28 23.13 -15.92 -2.06
N ARG A 29 22.17 -16.72 -2.51
CA ARG A 29 20.82 -16.80 -1.94
C ARG A 29 20.84 -17.24 -0.46
N ASN A 30 21.97 -17.73 0.00
CA ASN A 30 22.25 -18.13 1.36
C ASN A 30 23.08 -17.11 2.13
N ALA A 31 23.37 -15.92 1.54
CA ALA A 31 23.98 -14.85 2.32
C ALA A 31 23.04 -14.57 3.51
N ASP A 32 23.51 -14.90 4.68
CA ASP A 32 22.85 -14.64 5.95
C ASP A 32 22.83 -13.12 6.14
N PHE A 33 21.79 -12.47 5.55
CA PHE A 33 21.47 -11.07 5.83
C PHE A 33 20.85 -11.02 7.22
N THR A 34 21.62 -11.38 8.24
CA THR A 34 21.39 -10.93 9.60
C THR A 34 21.60 -9.42 9.64
N HIS A 35 20.74 -8.68 8.90
CA HIS A 35 20.45 -7.32 9.29
C HIS A 35 19.80 -7.44 10.64
N THR A 36 20.59 -7.29 11.67
CA THR A 36 20.12 -7.29 13.05
C THR A 36 19.11 -6.15 13.15
N VAL A 37 17.83 -6.52 13.14
CA VAL A 37 16.78 -5.59 13.51
C VAL A 37 17.21 -5.02 14.86
N PRO A 38 17.27 -3.70 15.04
CA PRO A 38 17.63 -3.13 16.31
C PRO A 38 16.81 -3.79 17.42
N ARG A 39 17.43 -4.25 18.48
CA ARG A 39 16.75 -4.96 19.56
C ARG A 39 15.54 -4.21 20.10
N ALA A 40 15.60 -2.86 20.09
CA ALA A 40 14.47 -1.99 20.46
C ALA A 40 13.24 -2.20 19.57
N ILE A 41 13.42 -2.47 18.28
CA ILE A 41 12.30 -2.74 17.35
C ILE A 41 11.69 -4.11 17.64
N ILE A 42 12.53 -5.14 17.87
CA ILE A 42 12.05 -6.48 18.27
C ILE A 42 11.23 -6.37 19.55
N GLN A 43 11.75 -5.66 20.55
CA GLN A 43 11.05 -5.44 21.82
C GLN A 43 9.74 -4.70 21.64
N ALA A 44 9.70 -3.67 20.77
CA ALA A 44 8.47 -2.93 20.47
C ALA A 44 7.41 -3.83 19.81
N MET A 45 7.83 -4.78 18.99
CA MET A 45 6.90 -5.73 18.35
C MET A 45 6.37 -6.77 19.32
N GLU A 46 7.27 -7.37 20.12
CA GLU A 46 6.88 -8.29 21.18
C GLU A 46 5.89 -7.63 22.13
N LEU A 47 6.09 -6.34 22.41
CA LEU A 47 5.18 -5.53 23.22
C LEU A 47 3.79 -5.37 22.58
N GLN A 48 3.70 -5.24 21.26
CA GLN A 48 2.43 -5.03 20.54
C GLN A 48 1.61 -6.31 20.35
N GLU A 49 2.20 -7.48 20.53
CA GLU A 49 1.55 -8.76 20.22
C GLU A 49 0.18 -8.97 20.91
N PRO A 50 -0.01 -8.65 22.21
CA PRO A 50 -1.33 -8.76 22.84
C PRO A 50 -2.38 -7.85 22.18
N ALA A 51 -2.04 -6.59 21.95
CA ALA A 51 -2.94 -5.63 21.31
C ALA A 51 -3.35 -6.07 19.89
N LEU A 52 -2.43 -6.68 19.14
CA LEU A 52 -2.72 -7.18 17.80
C LEU A 52 -3.66 -8.40 17.83
N ARG A 53 -3.52 -9.30 18.81
CA ARG A 53 -4.48 -10.40 18.99
C ARG A 53 -5.86 -9.87 19.36
N ALA A 54 -5.93 -8.93 20.30
CA ALA A 54 -7.18 -8.28 20.68
C ALA A 54 -7.85 -7.61 19.47
N TYR A 55 -7.06 -6.94 18.61
CA TYR A 55 -7.56 -6.35 17.38
C TYR A 55 -8.11 -7.40 16.39
N GLN A 56 -7.43 -8.51 16.16
CA GLN A 56 -7.91 -9.56 15.25
C GLN A 56 -9.25 -10.13 15.72
N ASN A 57 -9.39 -10.43 17.01
CA ASN A 57 -10.65 -10.89 17.59
C ASN A 57 -11.76 -9.85 17.40
N LEU A 58 -11.46 -8.58 17.66
CA LEU A 58 -12.40 -7.48 17.45
C LEU A 58 -12.81 -7.38 15.99
N TRP A 59 -11.86 -7.38 15.05
CA TRP A 59 -12.13 -7.27 13.62
C TRP A 59 -12.99 -8.43 13.11
N GLU A 60 -12.73 -9.66 13.58
CA GLU A 60 -13.51 -10.84 13.24
C GLU A 60 -14.92 -10.80 13.82
N SER A 61 -15.12 -10.11 14.96
CA SER A 61 -16.41 -10.01 15.65
C SER A 61 -17.41 -9.07 14.99
N PHE A 62 -16.99 -8.21 14.07
CA PHE A 62 -17.91 -7.35 13.33
C PHE A 62 -18.68 -8.15 12.29
N ASP A 63 -19.95 -7.77 12.08
CA ASP A 63 -20.69 -8.24 10.92
C ASP A 63 -19.91 -7.91 9.64
N LYS A 64 -20.10 -8.73 8.62
CA LYS A 64 -19.43 -8.55 7.33
C LYS A 64 -20.47 -8.21 6.27
N ASP A 65 -20.11 -7.30 5.37
CA ASP A 65 -20.89 -7.03 4.17
C ASP A 65 -20.80 -8.18 3.15
N GLU A 66 -21.44 -8.02 2.00
CA GLU A 66 -21.47 -9.03 0.92
C GLU A 66 -20.07 -9.39 0.40
N ILE A 67 -19.08 -8.54 0.65
CA ILE A 67 -17.70 -8.69 0.19
C ILE A 67 -16.73 -9.03 1.33
N GLY A 68 -17.27 -9.26 2.55
CA GLY A 68 -16.52 -9.68 3.72
C GLY A 68 -15.78 -8.57 4.46
N LEU A 69 -16.07 -7.30 4.17
CA LEU A 69 -15.55 -6.17 4.95
C LEU A 69 -16.39 -5.93 6.21
N PRO A 70 -15.80 -5.46 7.31
CA PRO A 70 -16.54 -5.14 8.51
C PRO A 70 -17.59 -4.07 8.28
N VAL A 71 -18.79 -4.34 8.77
CA VAL A 71 -19.85 -3.33 8.93
C VAL A 71 -19.71 -2.73 10.32
N TYR A 72 -19.21 -1.50 10.38
CA TYR A 72 -18.96 -0.85 11.66
C TYR A 72 -20.24 -0.24 12.25
N PRO A 73 -20.48 -0.42 13.56
CA PRO A 73 -21.56 0.28 14.26
C PRO A 73 -21.34 1.81 14.27
N ASP A 74 -22.44 2.58 14.34
CA ASP A 74 -22.38 4.05 14.31
C ASP A 74 -21.68 4.69 15.53
N HIS A 75 -21.51 3.95 16.60
CA HIS A 75 -20.74 4.39 17.76
C HIS A 75 -19.24 4.04 17.66
N TYR A 76 -18.83 3.26 16.67
CA TYR A 76 -17.43 2.89 16.47
C TYR A 76 -16.71 3.98 15.70
N ALA A 77 -15.61 4.48 16.27
CA ALA A 77 -14.83 5.59 15.70
C ALA A 77 -13.45 5.16 15.16
N GLY A 78 -13.11 3.89 15.32
CA GLY A 78 -11.85 3.33 14.89
C GLY A 78 -10.99 2.85 16.06
N GLU A 79 -9.77 2.48 15.76
CA GLU A 79 -8.81 1.94 16.72
C GLU A 79 -7.36 2.25 16.33
N TYR A 80 -6.45 2.13 17.29
CA TYR A 80 -5.01 2.16 17.04
C TYR A 80 -4.25 1.41 18.15
N VAL A 81 -3.00 1.03 17.85
CA VAL A 81 -2.10 0.40 18.83
C VAL A 81 -1.22 1.47 19.49
N SER A 82 -1.11 1.40 20.81
CA SER A 82 -0.22 2.24 21.62
C SER A 82 0.51 1.39 22.65
N GLY A 83 1.77 1.06 22.39
CA GLY A 83 2.52 0.12 23.20
C GLY A 83 1.91 -1.28 23.10
N ASP A 84 1.53 -1.86 24.24
CA ASP A 84 0.83 -3.14 24.37
C ASP A 84 -0.70 -3.02 24.36
N GLN A 85 -1.23 -1.81 24.21
CA GLN A 85 -2.66 -1.53 24.28
C GLN A 85 -3.30 -1.37 22.90
N LEU A 86 -4.42 -2.02 22.69
CA LEU A 86 -5.39 -1.68 21.65
C LEU A 86 -6.29 -0.57 22.19
N VAL A 87 -6.16 0.62 21.64
CA VAL A 87 -7.04 1.75 21.96
C VAL A 87 -8.24 1.72 21.03
N ILE A 88 -9.43 1.53 21.57
CA ILE A 88 -10.69 1.56 20.82
C ILE A 88 -11.36 2.92 21.04
N MET A 89 -11.65 3.61 19.95
CA MET A 89 -12.29 4.91 19.99
C MET A 89 -13.79 4.75 19.77
N LEU A 90 -14.58 5.34 20.66
CA LEU A 90 -16.04 5.23 20.65
C LEU A 90 -16.71 6.60 20.77
N VAL A 91 -17.81 6.80 20.05
CA VAL A 91 -18.70 7.94 20.24
C VAL A 91 -19.62 7.62 21.43
N ASP A 92 -19.69 8.52 22.40
CA ASP A 92 -20.51 8.39 23.62
C ASP A 92 -20.34 7.03 24.34
N PRO A 93 -19.12 6.67 24.78
CA PRO A 93 -18.84 5.35 25.36
C PRO A 93 -19.52 5.16 26.73
N SER A 94 -20.50 4.25 26.82
CA SER A 94 -21.03 3.76 28.10
C SER A 94 -20.19 2.59 28.63
N GLU A 95 -20.30 2.30 29.94
CA GLU A 95 -19.58 1.15 30.55
C GLU A 95 -20.08 -0.19 29.95
N GLU A 96 -21.36 -0.27 29.60
CA GLU A 96 -21.94 -1.43 28.95
C GLU A 96 -21.34 -1.63 27.55
N LEU A 97 -21.18 -0.55 26.78
CA LEU A 97 -20.59 -0.58 25.46
C LEU A 97 -19.11 -0.98 25.52
N LYS A 98 -18.34 -0.44 26.48
CA LYS A 98 -16.97 -0.83 26.69
C LYS A 98 -16.84 -2.32 27.04
N ALA A 99 -17.73 -2.83 27.91
CA ALA A 99 -17.75 -4.25 28.25
C ALA A 99 -18.03 -5.15 27.04
N ASP A 100 -18.91 -4.74 26.11
CA ASP A 100 -19.17 -5.46 24.87
C ASP A 100 -17.92 -5.53 23.98
N TYR A 101 -17.18 -4.41 23.84
CA TYR A 101 -15.94 -4.39 23.04
C TYR A 101 -14.81 -5.18 23.68
N ILE A 102 -14.67 -5.19 25.01
CA ILE A 102 -13.73 -6.08 25.72
C ILE A 102 -14.05 -7.55 25.41
N LYS A 103 -15.35 -7.91 25.46
CA LYS A 103 -15.80 -9.26 25.13
C LYS A 103 -15.48 -9.64 23.68
N ARG A 104 -15.68 -8.73 22.74
CA ARG A 104 -15.36 -8.93 21.31
C ARG A 104 -13.86 -9.09 21.10
N ALA A 105 -13.05 -8.25 21.71
CA ALA A 105 -11.58 -8.31 21.63
C ALA A 105 -11.00 -9.52 22.38
N GLN A 106 -11.77 -10.15 23.27
CA GLN A 106 -11.39 -11.27 24.14
C GLN A 106 -10.15 -10.97 25.00
N ASP A 107 -9.91 -9.69 25.30
CA ASP A 107 -8.78 -9.23 26.09
C ASP A 107 -9.19 -7.99 26.89
N GLN A 108 -9.13 -8.09 28.23
CA GLN A 108 -9.45 -6.99 29.12
C GLN A 108 -8.20 -6.21 29.54
N GLU A 109 -7.06 -6.84 29.53
CA GLU A 109 -5.80 -6.28 30.03
C GLU A 109 -5.18 -5.31 29.00
N HIS A 110 -5.30 -5.64 27.71
CA HIS A 110 -4.66 -4.91 26.63
C HIS A 110 -5.63 -4.10 25.77
N VAL A 111 -6.85 -3.83 26.27
CA VAL A 111 -7.84 -2.98 25.62
C VAL A 111 -8.12 -1.75 26.47
N THR A 112 -8.01 -0.59 25.86
CA THR A 112 -8.35 0.70 26.46
C THR A 112 -9.32 1.48 25.56
N PHE A 113 -9.95 2.52 26.09
CA PHE A 113 -10.96 3.28 25.39
C PHE A 113 -10.68 4.76 25.39
N GLU A 114 -10.93 5.41 24.27
CA GLU A 114 -10.97 6.86 24.15
C GLU A 114 -12.32 7.31 23.59
N SER A 115 -12.78 8.48 24.05
CA SER A 115 -13.97 9.12 23.48
C SER A 115 -13.62 9.81 22.18
N ALA A 116 -14.48 9.63 21.18
CA ALA A 116 -14.37 10.26 19.87
C ALA A 116 -15.60 11.12 19.58
N SER A 117 -15.43 12.15 18.76
CA SER A 117 -16.53 13.03 18.37
C SER A 117 -17.33 12.49 17.17
N TYR A 118 -16.71 11.67 16.32
CA TYR A 118 -17.28 11.22 15.06
C TYR A 118 -17.06 9.72 14.86
N SER A 119 -18.09 9.04 14.35
CA SER A 119 -17.98 7.63 14.01
C SER A 119 -17.12 7.42 12.75
N LEU A 120 -16.57 6.22 12.63
CA LEU A 120 -15.78 5.84 11.44
C LEU A 120 -16.64 5.88 10.16
N ASN A 121 -17.93 5.47 10.26
CA ASN A 121 -18.87 5.55 9.14
C ASN A 121 -19.09 7.00 8.68
N TYR A 122 -19.29 7.92 9.62
CA TYR A 122 -19.44 9.32 9.30
C TYR A 122 -18.17 9.89 8.65
N LEU A 123 -17.00 9.61 9.21
CA LEU A 123 -15.74 10.10 8.65
C LEU A 123 -15.50 9.54 7.24
N ASN A 124 -15.79 8.26 7.00
CA ASN A 124 -15.67 7.66 5.66
C ASN A 124 -16.61 8.31 4.63
N SER A 125 -17.78 8.80 5.06
CA SER A 125 -18.72 9.50 4.16
C SER A 125 -18.24 10.86 3.66
N LEU A 126 -17.13 11.38 4.22
CA LEU A 126 -16.54 12.66 3.82
C LEU A 126 -15.62 12.57 2.59
N ASP A 127 -15.50 11.40 1.96
CA ASP A 127 -14.76 11.21 0.69
C ASP A 127 -15.24 12.14 -0.43
N GLN A 128 -16.48 12.59 -0.37
CA GLN A 128 -17.04 13.60 -1.27
C GLN A 128 -16.26 14.93 -1.25
N VAL A 129 -15.55 15.26 -0.15
CA VAL A 129 -14.70 16.47 -0.09
C VAL A 129 -13.52 16.34 -1.04
N ALA A 130 -12.87 15.17 -1.08
CA ALA A 130 -11.78 14.91 -2.03
C ALA A 130 -12.28 14.98 -3.48
N LYS A 131 -13.46 14.41 -3.77
CA LYS A 131 -14.09 14.47 -5.10
C LYS A 131 -14.37 15.93 -5.54
N GLN A 132 -14.94 16.72 -4.64
CA GLN A 132 -15.24 18.14 -4.94
C GLN A 132 -13.99 18.94 -5.27
N LEU A 133 -12.88 18.69 -4.56
CA LEU A 133 -11.60 19.32 -4.84
C LEU A 133 -11.06 18.88 -6.22
N GLU A 134 -11.16 17.59 -6.56
CA GLU A 134 -10.75 17.08 -7.87
C GLU A 134 -11.61 17.68 -9.01
N GLU A 135 -12.92 17.78 -8.83
CA GLU A 135 -13.84 18.42 -9.78
C GLU A 135 -13.52 19.92 -10.00
N GLN A 136 -12.93 20.56 -9.01
CA GLN A 136 -12.42 21.93 -9.09
C GLN A 136 -10.99 22.01 -9.66
N ASN A 137 -10.45 20.91 -10.19
CA ASN A 137 -9.11 20.75 -10.76
C ASN A 137 -7.95 20.95 -9.76
N TYR A 138 -8.15 20.61 -8.50
CA TYR A 138 -7.04 20.46 -7.56
C TYR A 138 -6.51 19.03 -7.58
N SER A 139 -5.20 18.89 -7.62
CA SER A 139 -4.52 17.59 -7.66
C SER A 139 -4.47 16.98 -6.26
N ILE A 140 -5.16 15.87 -6.08
CA ILE A 140 -5.19 15.14 -4.80
C ILE A 140 -4.06 14.11 -4.78
N GLY A 141 -3.27 14.10 -3.70
CA GLY A 141 -2.22 13.10 -3.46
C GLY A 141 -2.76 11.87 -2.74
N SER A 142 -3.46 12.08 -1.62
CA SER A 142 -4.10 11.02 -0.85
C SER A 142 -5.26 11.57 -0.01
N TYR A 143 -6.17 10.70 0.41
CA TYR A 143 -7.26 11.06 1.32
C TYR A 143 -7.74 9.83 2.11
N GLY A 144 -8.33 10.06 3.28
CA GLY A 144 -8.87 8.99 4.11
C GLY A 144 -9.15 9.46 5.54
N VAL A 145 -9.36 8.50 6.45
CA VAL A 145 -9.61 8.78 7.85
C VAL A 145 -8.32 8.64 8.66
N ASP A 146 -7.92 9.72 9.29
CA ASP A 146 -6.92 9.69 10.37
C ASP A 146 -7.64 9.21 11.65
N ARG A 147 -7.58 7.89 11.90
CA ARG A 147 -8.31 7.26 13.00
C ARG A 147 -7.87 7.84 14.35
N LYS A 148 -6.57 8.03 14.56
CA LYS A 148 -6.05 8.55 15.81
C LYS A 148 -6.45 9.99 16.07
N ALA A 149 -6.51 10.82 15.03
CA ALA A 149 -6.97 12.21 15.13
C ALA A 149 -8.51 12.34 15.10
N ASN A 150 -9.23 11.28 14.79
CA ASN A 150 -10.69 11.25 14.57
C ASN A 150 -11.14 12.32 13.56
N GLN A 151 -10.43 12.38 12.42
CA GLN A 151 -10.66 13.36 11.36
C GLN A 151 -10.53 12.69 9.98
N PHE A 152 -11.25 13.22 9.01
CA PHE A 152 -10.98 12.93 7.61
C PHE A 152 -9.86 13.86 7.12
N TYR A 153 -8.91 13.37 6.32
CA TYR A 153 -7.87 14.22 5.75
C TYR A 153 -7.88 14.15 4.22
N VAL A 154 -7.47 15.25 3.60
CA VAL A 154 -7.19 15.34 2.17
C VAL A 154 -5.82 15.98 1.99
N SER A 155 -4.92 15.26 1.37
CA SER A 155 -3.60 15.73 1.00
C SER A 155 -3.67 16.27 -0.43
N VAL A 156 -3.50 17.58 -0.61
CA VAL A 156 -3.51 18.26 -1.90
C VAL A 156 -2.07 18.52 -2.32
N ILE A 157 -1.71 18.23 -3.58
CA ILE A 157 -0.35 18.47 -4.08
C ILE A 157 0.07 19.91 -3.78
N GLU A 158 1.31 20.10 -3.32
CA GLU A 158 1.78 21.35 -2.70
C GLU A 158 1.51 22.60 -3.56
N GLU A 159 1.69 22.52 -4.89
CA GLU A 159 1.41 23.61 -5.80
C GLU A 159 -0.07 24.00 -5.79
N ASP A 160 -0.95 23.02 -5.90
CA ASP A 160 -2.40 23.21 -5.88
C ASP A 160 -2.90 23.55 -4.47
N TYR A 161 -2.26 23.07 -3.42
CA TYR A 161 -2.55 23.48 -2.03
C TYR A 161 -2.30 24.97 -1.84
N ASN A 162 -1.16 25.48 -2.30
CA ASN A 162 -0.85 26.91 -2.23
C ASN A 162 -1.83 27.76 -3.05
N LYS A 163 -2.25 27.27 -4.21
CA LYS A 163 -3.30 27.88 -5.02
C LYS A 163 -4.64 27.90 -4.30
N LEU A 164 -5.06 26.76 -3.73
CA LEU A 164 -6.29 26.62 -2.95
C LEU A 164 -6.33 27.61 -1.77
N MET A 165 -5.23 27.69 -1.02
CA MET A 165 -5.10 28.63 0.11
C MET A 165 -5.19 30.08 -0.29
N ASN A 166 -4.71 30.45 -1.50
CA ASN A 166 -4.72 31.83 -1.98
C ASN A 166 -6.06 32.21 -2.64
N GLU A 167 -6.65 31.30 -3.41
CA GLU A 167 -7.85 31.57 -4.23
C GLU A 167 -9.17 31.39 -3.45
N GLN A 168 -9.22 30.43 -2.52
CA GLN A 168 -10.44 30.07 -1.79
C GLN A 168 -10.28 29.95 -0.28
N PRO A 169 -9.61 30.89 0.39
CA PRO A 169 -9.34 30.74 1.83
C PRO A 169 -10.63 30.68 2.66
N GLN A 170 -11.68 31.39 2.28
CA GLN A 170 -12.97 31.39 3.00
C GLN A 170 -13.74 30.09 2.81
N THR A 171 -13.70 29.48 1.64
CA THR A 171 -14.36 28.19 1.35
C THR A 171 -13.67 27.07 2.11
N LEU A 172 -12.34 27.08 2.10
CA LEU A 172 -11.52 26.12 2.85
C LEU A 172 -11.77 26.24 4.36
N GLN A 173 -11.69 27.47 4.87
CA GLN A 173 -11.95 27.73 6.29
C GLN A 173 -13.35 27.28 6.71
N LYS A 174 -14.37 27.57 5.93
CA LYS A 174 -15.74 27.12 6.19
C LYS A 174 -15.86 25.59 6.19
N THR A 175 -15.20 24.90 5.27
CA THR A 175 -15.21 23.45 5.22
C THR A 175 -14.52 22.85 6.44
N THR A 176 -13.36 23.33 6.81
CA THR A 176 -12.58 22.82 7.96
C THR A 176 -13.18 23.21 9.32
N GLU A 177 -13.93 24.32 9.41
CA GLU A 177 -14.66 24.73 10.61
C GLU A 177 -15.99 23.98 10.79
N SER A 178 -16.63 23.55 9.69
CA SER A 178 -17.96 22.91 9.71
C SER A 178 -17.91 21.38 9.67
N LEU A 179 -16.83 20.79 9.21
CA LEU A 179 -16.62 19.36 9.06
C LEU A 179 -15.30 18.92 9.73
N PRO A 180 -15.20 17.70 10.26
CA PRO A 180 -13.95 17.15 10.79
C PRO A 180 -12.98 16.78 9.66
N VAL A 181 -12.63 17.76 8.84
CA VAL A 181 -11.76 17.59 7.67
C VAL A 181 -10.48 18.39 7.85
N ARG A 182 -9.34 17.73 7.67
CA ARG A 182 -8.03 18.37 7.58
C ARG A 182 -7.57 18.38 6.13
N ILE A 183 -7.25 19.54 5.58
CA ILE A 183 -6.64 19.66 4.26
C ILE A 183 -5.19 20.08 4.48
N GLU A 184 -4.26 19.30 3.91
CA GLU A 184 -2.83 19.47 4.14
C GLU A 184 -2.04 19.43 2.82
N PRO A 185 -0.85 20.06 2.76
CA PRO A 185 -0.01 19.94 1.59
C PRO A 185 0.49 18.50 1.46
N GLY A 186 0.32 17.95 0.27
CA GLY A 186 0.84 16.64 -0.12
C GLY A 186 2.14 16.75 -0.87
N THR A 187 2.92 15.68 -0.84
CA THR A 187 4.10 15.61 -1.67
C THR A 187 3.71 15.40 -3.13
N PRO A 188 4.22 16.20 -4.08
CA PRO A 188 4.05 15.96 -5.49
C PRO A 188 4.79 14.67 -5.84
N ASN A 189 4.15 13.79 -6.55
CA ASN A 189 4.70 12.54 -7.05
C ASN A 189 4.75 11.38 -6.06
N VAL A 190 3.61 10.73 -5.91
CA VAL A 190 3.63 9.29 -5.68
C VAL A 190 4.07 8.66 -7.00
N SER A 191 5.35 8.37 -7.17
CA SER A 191 5.78 7.58 -8.32
C SER A 191 5.59 6.12 -7.98
N THR A 192 5.01 5.40 -8.93
CA THR A 192 5.16 3.95 -8.96
C THR A 192 6.61 3.64 -9.21
N ALA A 193 7.18 3.02 -8.25
CA ALA A 193 8.53 2.58 -8.35
C ALA A 193 8.65 1.48 -9.40
N GLN A 194 9.59 1.58 -10.32
CA GLN A 194 10.01 0.45 -11.17
C GLN A 194 10.62 -0.64 -10.28
N LEU A 195 10.28 -1.80 -10.40
CA LEU A 195 9.89 -2.97 -9.67
C LEU A 195 10.95 -4.02 -9.46
N TRP A 196 11.18 -4.45 -8.20
CA TRP A 196 12.03 -5.60 -7.84
C TRP A 196 11.54 -6.15 -6.49
N GLY A 197 11.18 -7.37 -6.40
CA GLY A 197 10.71 -7.96 -5.18
C GLY A 197 11.71 -8.82 -4.47
N GLY A 198 11.26 -9.61 -3.55
CA GLY A 198 12.10 -10.63 -2.97
C GLY A 198 12.92 -11.34 -4.06
N ASP A 199 12.30 -11.72 -5.16
CA ASP A 199 12.97 -12.02 -6.43
C ASP A 199 12.54 -11.01 -7.49
N ARG A 200 13.47 -10.56 -8.32
CA ARG A 200 13.21 -9.66 -9.44
C ARG A 200 12.44 -10.38 -10.54
N ILE A 201 11.28 -9.86 -10.90
CA ILE A 201 10.56 -10.25 -12.11
C ILE A 201 10.45 -9.04 -13.05
N THR A 202 10.30 -9.29 -14.33
CA THR A 202 10.18 -8.23 -15.34
C THR A 202 8.95 -8.51 -16.21
N ASN A 203 8.13 -7.49 -16.39
CA ASN A 203 7.08 -7.53 -17.40
C ASN A 203 7.73 -7.51 -18.77
N GLU A 204 7.51 -8.55 -19.58
CA GLU A 204 8.15 -8.74 -20.88
C GLU A 204 7.72 -7.69 -21.91
N ASP A 205 6.50 -7.16 -21.79
CA ASP A 205 5.90 -6.31 -22.80
C ASP A 205 6.30 -4.82 -22.64
N ASN A 206 6.55 -4.34 -21.42
CA ASN A 206 6.90 -2.95 -21.18
C ASN A 206 8.27 -2.76 -20.50
N GLY A 207 8.96 -3.84 -20.18
CA GLY A 207 10.26 -3.80 -19.52
C GLY A 207 10.22 -3.44 -18.04
N ALA A 208 9.04 -3.17 -17.48
CA ALA A 208 8.90 -2.86 -16.07
C ALA A 208 9.31 -4.05 -15.21
N GLY A 209 10.27 -3.84 -14.33
CA GLY A 209 10.67 -4.83 -13.35
C GLY A 209 9.66 -4.88 -12.20
N LEU A 210 9.37 -6.02 -11.58
CA LEU A 210 8.37 -6.22 -10.52
C LEU A 210 8.92 -7.08 -9.40
N SER A 211 8.31 -6.96 -8.26
CA SER A 211 8.61 -7.75 -7.07
C SER A 211 7.68 -8.94 -6.98
N VAL A 212 8.23 -10.12 -6.75
CA VAL A 212 7.44 -11.23 -6.21
C VAL A 212 7.01 -10.86 -4.80
N GLY A 213 5.71 -10.72 -4.55
CA GLY A 213 5.18 -10.52 -3.21
C GLY A 213 5.27 -11.79 -2.38
N ILE A 214 4.61 -12.83 -2.85
CA ILE A 214 4.59 -14.14 -2.21
C ILE A 214 4.12 -15.21 -3.22
N GLY A 215 4.48 -16.45 -2.97
CA GLY A 215 3.95 -17.59 -3.67
C GLY A 215 2.61 -18.06 -3.12
N GLY A 216 1.83 -18.67 -4.02
CA GLY A 216 0.52 -19.18 -3.69
C GLY A 216 -0.10 -19.96 -4.84
N THR A 217 -1.43 -20.00 -4.86
CA THR A 217 -2.19 -20.58 -5.97
C THR A 217 -3.29 -19.63 -6.43
N TYR A 218 -3.62 -19.67 -7.72
CA TYR A 218 -4.75 -18.99 -8.30
C TYR A 218 -5.43 -19.88 -9.35
N GLY A 219 -6.74 -20.13 -9.16
CA GLY A 219 -7.50 -21.03 -10.03
C GLY A 219 -6.86 -22.41 -10.17
N GLY A 220 -6.36 -22.98 -9.07
CA GLY A 220 -5.74 -24.32 -9.00
C GLY A 220 -4.31 -24.41 -9.56
N SER A 221 -3.74 -23.33 -10.08
CA SER A 221 -2.38 -23.31 -10.62
C SER A 221 -1.41 -22.64 -9.63
N SER A 222 -0.13 -23.05 -9.64
CA SER A 222 0.94 -22.33 -8.93
C SER A 222 1.02 -20.89 -9.43
N ALA A 223 1.06 -19.92 -8.52
CA ALA A 223 1.04 -18.52 -8.86
C ALA A 223 1.88 -17.69 -7.89
N ILE A 224 2.26 -16.49 -8.31
CA ILE A 224 2.85 -15.47 -7.47
C ILE A 224 1.97 -14.22 -7.45
N LEU A 225 2.01 -13.50 -6.36
CA LEU A 225 1.39 -12.19 -6.20
C LEU A 225 2.42 -11.10 -6.48
N THR A 226 2.02 -10.01 -7.12
CA THR A 226 2.83 -8.82 -7.38
C THR A 226 1.93 -7.58 -7.51
N ALA A 227 2.51 -6.40 -7.72
CA ALA A 227 1.73 -5.17 -7.95
C ALA A 227 0.97 -5.19 -9.28
N GLY A 228 -0.16 -4.50 -9.32
CA GLY A 228 -1.06 -4.47 -10.48
C GLY A 228 -0.70 -3.41 -11.52
N HIS A 229 -0.31 -2.23 -11.08
CA HIS A 229 -0.16 -1.03 -11.90
C HIS A 229 0.82 -1.12 -13.08
N SER A 230 1.72 -2.07 -13.11
CA SER A 230 2.63 -2.32 -14.25
C SER A 230 2.28 -3.59 -15.03
N ASN A 231 1.12 -4.17 -14.77
CA ASN A 231 0.67 -5.43 -15.35
C ASN A 231 -0.67 -5.30 -16.08
N GLU A 232 -0.99 -4.12 -16.57
CA GLU A 232 -2.19 -3.88 -17.36
C GLU A 232 -2.18 -4.67 -18.67
N LYS A 233 -3.36 -4.91 -19.23
CA LYS A 233 -3.48 -5.57 -20.52
C LYS A 233 -2.80 -4.76 -21.61
N VAL A 234 -2.05 -5.45 -22.48
CA VAL A 234 -1.36 -4.87 -23.63
C VAL A 234 -2.01 -5.30 -24.94
N GLY A 235 -1.91 -4.46 -25.96
CA GLY A 235 -2.44 -4.71 -27.29
C GLY A 235 -3.80 -4.03 -27.54
N PHE A 236 -3.90 -3.29 -28.64
CA PHE A 236 -5.10 -2.50 -29.00
C PHE A 236 -6.22 -3.36 -29.60
N LEU A 237 -5.88 -4.24 -30.54
CA LEU A 237 -6.88 -5.07 -31.26
C LEU A 237 -7.20 -6.39 -30.52
N SER A 238 -6.29 -6.88 -29.72
CA SER A 238 -6.43 -8.14 -28.98
C SER A 238 -5.80 -8.00 -27.60
N PRO A 239 -6.46 -7.33 -26.66
CA PRO A 239 -5.90 -7.09 -25.34
C PRO A 239 -5.61 -8.41 -24.61
N ARG A 240 -4.37 -8.60 -24.21
CA ARG A 240 -3.93 -9.74 -23.40
C ARG A 240 -3.16 -9.28 -22.18
N TYR A 241 -3.14 -10.10 -21.15
CA TYR A 241 -2.25 -9.88 -20.03
C TYR A 241 -0.79 -10.15 -20.40
N PRO A 242 0.16 -9.37 -19.83
CA PRO A 242 1.57 -9.50 -20.12
C PRO A 242 2.17 -10.82 -19.63
N TYR A 243 3.28 -11.22 -20.25
CA TYR A 243 4.15 -12.26 -19.73
C TYR A 243 5.17 -11.69 -18.77
N ILE A 244 5.54 -12.52 -17.79
CA ILE A 244 6.52 -12.16 -16.76
C ILE A 244 7.78 -13.01 -16.94
N LYS A 245 8.93 -12.36 -16.82
CA LYS A 245 10.25 -12.99 -16.83
C LYS A 245 10.87 -12.98 -15.46
N TYR A 246 11.59 -14.05 -15.17
CA TYR A 246 12.50 -14.15 -14.03
C TYR A 246 13.89 -14.49 -14.55
N SER A 247 14.92 -13.73 -14.16
CA SER A 247 16.30 -13.90 -14.66
C SER A 247 16.38 -14.02 -16.20
N GLY A 248 15.57 -13.22 -16.92
CA GLY A 248 15.55 -13.20 -18.39
C GLY A 248 14.70 -14.28 -19.04
N THR A 249 14.26 -15.31 -18.30
CA THR A 249 13.43 -16.40 -18.83
C THR A 249 11.95 -16.16 -18.48
N ARG A 250 11.05 -16.42 -19.44
CA ARG A 250 9.61 -16.33 -19.20
C ARG A 250 9.21 -17.37 -18.17
N THR A 251 8.64 -16.90 -17.05
CA THR A 251 8.25 -17.73 -15.90
C THR A 251 6.75 -17.84 -15.71
N GLY A 252 5.97 -16.92 -16.29
CA GLY A 252 4.53 -16.95 -16.15
C GLY A 252 3.81 -15.91 -16.99
N GLN A 253 2.50 -15.87 -16.84
CA GLN A 253 1.63 -14.86 -17.43
C GLN A 253 0.69 -14.31 -16.37
N VAL A 254 0.45 -13.00 -16.38
CA VAL A 254 -0.58 -12.39 -15.54
C VAL A 254 -1.94 -13.01 -15.91
N ALA A 255 -2.65 -13.47 -14.90
CA ALA A 255 -3.97 -14.08 -15.06
C ALA A 255 -5.09 -13.20 -14.50
N TYR A 256 -4.74 -12.33 -13.54
CA TYR A 256 -5.64 -11.35 -12.95
C TYR A 256 -4.86 -10.11 -12.54
N GLN A 257 -5.47 -8.94 -12.69
CA GLN A 257 -4.85 -7.67 -12.32
C GLN A 257 -5.92 -6.70 -11.83
N ARG A 258 -5.57 -5.95 -10.79
CA ARG A 258 -6.37 -4.84 -10.28
C ARG A 258 -5.47 -3.67 -10.01
N ALA A 259 -5.81 -2.52 -10.58
CA ALA A 259 -5.17 -1.22 -10.38
C ALA A 259 -6.04 -0.12 -10.99
N ASN A 260 -5.66 1.14 -10.81
CA ASN A 260 -6.24 2.30 -11.47
C ASN A 260 -7.75 2.47 -11.24
N GLN A 261 -8.14 2.59 -9.99
CA GLN A 261 -9.53 2.71 -9.58
C GLN A 261 -10.06 4.15 -9.75
N ALA A 262 -11.37 4.31 -9.86
CA ALA A 262 -12.00 5.62 -9.83
C ALA A 262 -12.12 6.16 -8.39
N ILE A 263 -12.04 7.49 -8.20
CA ILE A 263 -12.33 8.10 -6.89
C ILE A 263 -13.77 7.79 -6.51
N GLY A 264 -13.97 7.35 -5.27
CA GLY A 264 -15.27 6.94 -4.73
C GLY A 264 -15.87 5.69 -5.37
N ALA A 265 -15.07 4.90 -6.09
CA ALA A 265 -15.47 3.55 -6.47
C ALA A 265 -15.70 2.71 -5.21
N THR A 266 -16.78 1.96 -5.17
CA THR A 266 -17.18 1.12 -4.05
C THR A 266 -17.13 -0.36 -4.42
N GLY A 267 -17.13 -1.21 -3.39
CA GLY A 267 -17.04 -2.65 -3.55
C GLY A 267 -15.59 -3.15 -3.63
N VAL A 268 -15.39 -4.44 -3.34
CA VAL A 268 -14.07 -5.06 -3.25
C VAL A 268 -13.26 -4.93 -4.55
N ASP A 269 -13.93 -4.92 -5.69
CA ASP A 269 -13.27 -4.80 -7.00
C ASP A 269 -12.69 -3.41 -7.27
N SER A 270 -13.00 -2.43 -6.40
CA SER A 270 -12.41 -1.11 -6.43
C SER A 270 -11.21 -0.95 -5.47
N LEU A 271 -10.78 -2.00 -4.78
CA LEU A 271 -9.79 -1.93 -3.71
C LEU A 271 -8.47 -2.62 -4.10
N GLY A 272 -7.37 -1.99 -3.73
CA GLY A 272 -6.03 -2.52 -3.86
C GLY A 272 -5.39 -2.34 -5.24
N ASP A 273 -4.15 -2.73 -5.29
CA ASP A 273 -3.26 -2.72 -6.47
C ASP A 273 -2.44 -4.00 -6.47
N PHE A 274 -2.85 -4.99 -7.25
CA PHE A 274 -2.18 -6.29 -7.29
C PHE A 274 -2.42 -7.04 -8.60
N ALA A 275 -1.52 -7.96 -8.91
CA ALA A 275 -1.63 -8.91 -10.01
C ALA A 275 -1.25 -10.31 -9.57
N MET A 276 -1.96 -11.29 -10.11
CA MET A 276 -1.70 -12.71 -9.94
C MET A 276 -1.09 -13.26 -11.21
N VAL A 277 0.12 -13.79 -11.10
CA VAL A 277 0.87 -14.36 -12.22
C VAL A 277 0.84 -15.88 -12.09
N LYS A 278 0.16 -16.56 -13.00
CA LYS A 278 0.24 -18.03 -13.09
C LYS A 278 1.59 -18.42 -13.63
N LEU A 279 2.28 -19.29 -12.90
CA LEU A 279 3.57 -19.80 -13.31
C LEU A 279 3.42 -20.85 -14.42
N THR A 280 4.43 -20.90 -15.29
CA THR A 280 4.50 -21.86 -16.40
C THR A 280 5.70 -22.79 -16.23
N GLY A 281 5.63 -23.97 -16.79
CA GLY A 281 6.71 -24.95 -16.67
C GLY A 281 6.87 -25.56 -15.28
N SER A 282 8.09 -25.77 -14.85
CA SER A 282 8.44 -26.36 -13.55
C SER A 282 8.62 -25.33 -12.42
N ASP A 283 8.37 -24.06 -12.69
CA ASP A 283 8.53 -23.01 -11.70
C ASP A 283 7.49 -23.17 -10.58
N THR A 284 7.95 -23.09 -9.36
CA THR A 284 7.09 -23.29 -8.18
C THR A 284 7.08 -22.05 -7.29
N ALA A 285 5.88 -21.69 -6.87
CA ALA A 285 5.69 -20.66 -5.87
C ALA A 285 6.18 -21.11 -4.49
N THR A 286 6.74 -20.19 -3.72
CA THR A 286 7.24 -20.48 -2.36
C THR A 286 6.65 -19.49 -1.35
N ASN A 287 6.58 -19.93 -0.08
CA ASN A 287 6.22 -19.07 1.06
C ASN A 287 7.41 -18.30 1.64
N LYS A 288 8.59 -18.39 1.02
CA LYS A 288 9.79 -17.70 1.52
C LYS A 288 9.89 -16.30 0.98
N VAL A 289 10.33 -15.40 1.83
CA VAL A 289 10.77 -14.05 1.53
C VAL A 289 12.30 -14.03 1.63
N TYR A 290 12.95 -13.16 0.90
CA TYR A 290 14.41 -13.01 0.92
C TYR A 290 14.94 -12.91 2.35
N GLY A 291 16.12 -13.50 2.63
CA GLY A 291 16.66 -13.57 3.99
C GLY A 291 16.11 -14.72 4.83
N SER A 292 15.60 -15.77 4.19
CA SER A 292 15.10 -17.01 4.86
C SER A 292 13.86 -16.80 5.74
N VAL A 293 13.13 -15.69 5.57
CA VAL A 293 11.85 -15.48 6.26
C VAL A 293 10.78 -16.35 5.61
N SER A 294 10.16 -17.23 6.39
CA SER A 294 9.02 -18.03 5.94
C SER A 294 7.72 -17.41 6.42
N ILE A 295 6.81 -17.15 5.47
CA ILE A 295 5.44 -16.71 5.76
C ILE A 295 4.64 -17.94 6.19
N THR A 296 4.02 -17.88 7.36
CA THR A 296 3.28 -18.99 7.96
C THR A 296 1.79 -18.69 8.15
N GLY A 297 1.32 -17.60 7.57
CA GLY A 297 -0.08 -17.19 7.58
C GLY A 297 -0.24 -15.76 7.07
N THR A 298 -1.46 -15.27 7.13
CA THR A 298 -1.83 -13.92 6.70
C THR A 298 -2.52 -13.17 7.82
N TYR A 299 -2.49 -11.83 7.75
CA TYR A 299 -3.38 -10.94 8.49
C TYR A 299 -4.19 -10.13 7.50
N SER A 300 -5.51 -10.28 7.59
CA SER A 300 -6.46 -9.56 6.71
C SER A 300 -6.44 -8.05 6.94
N SER A 301 -6.14 -7.62 8.16
CA SER A 301 -6.05 -6.20 8.54
C SER A 301 -5.08 -6.04 9.71
N VAL A 302 -4.52 -4.83 9.84
CA VAL A 302 -3.68 -4.44 10.98
C VAL A 302 -4.04 -3.01 11.42
N PRO A 303 -4.01 -2.70 12.72
CA PRO A 303 -4.30 -1.36 13.21
C PRO A 303 -3.14 -0.39 12.92
N VAL A 304 -3.46 0.90 12.89
CA VAL A 304 -2.47 1.98 12.90
C VAL A 304 -1.58 1.83 14.13
N GLY A 305 -0.29 2.10 13.99
CA GLY A 305 0.72 1.88 15.05
C GLY A 305 1.43 0.54 14.96
N THR A 306 0.93 -0.42 14.15
CA THR A 306 1.57 -1.73 13.97
C THR A 306 2.95 -1.60 13.33
N THR A 307 3.92 -2.29 13.90
CA THR A 307 5.25 -2.44 13.30
C THR A 307 5.21 -3.49 12.19
N ILE A 308 5.68 -3.11 11.02
CA ILE A 308 5.72 -3.97 9.83
C ILE A 308 7.13 -4.02 9.24
N TYR A 309 7.34 -5.04 8.44
CA TYR A 309 8.55 -5.25 7.63
C TYR A 309 8.18 -5.36 6.16
N LYS A 310 9.09 -4.96 5.30
CA LYS A 310 9.00 -5.25 3.88
C LYS A 310 10.33 -5.77 3.35
N TYR A 311 10.26 -6.47 2.25
CA TYR A 311 11.43 -6.75 1.43
C TYR A 311 11.15 -6.31 -0.01
N GLY A 312 12.03 -5.46 -0.55
CA GLY A 312 11.94 -4.97 -1.92
C GLY A 312 13.25 -5.18 -2.65
N ALA A 313 13.23 -5.34 -3.95
CA ALA A 313 14.44 -5.65 -4.71
C ALA A 313 15.42 -4.49 -4.83
N THR A 314 14.95 -3.26 -4.67
CA THR A 314 15.79 -2.09 -4.77
C THR A 314 16.39 -1.71 -3.43
N THR A 315 15.55 -1.60 -2.39
CA THR A 315 16.04 -1.16 -1.07
C THR A 315 16.20 -2.32 -0.08
N GLY A 316 15.91 -3.55 -0.49
CA GLY A 316 16.02 -4.72 0.36
C GLY A 316 15.08 -4.67 1.56
N TYR A 317 15.60 -5.04 2.70
CA TYR A 317 14.88 -5.08 3.96
C TYR A 317 14.70 -3.68 4.56
N SER A 318 13.47 -3.38 4.95
CA SER A 318 13.12 -2.18 5.70
C SER A 318 12.01 -2.50 6.70
N TRP A 319 11.87 -1.67 7.71
CA TRP A 319 10.83 -1.79 8.72
C TRP A 319 10.22 -0.42 8.99
N GLY A 320 9.04 -0.42 9.58
CA GLY A 320 8.36 0.83 9.88
C GLY A 320 7.06 0.61 10.63
N THR A 321 6.28 1.66 10.72
CA THR A 321 5.03 1.66 11.45
C THR A 321 3.90 2.08 10.54
N VAL A 322 2.79 1.36 10.57
CA VAL A 322 1.56 1.75 9.89
C VAL A 322 1.08 3.08 10.45
N SER A 323 1.00 4.09 9.59
CA SER A 323 0.57 5.44 9.98
C SER A 323 -0.88 5.72 9.62
N GLN A 324 -1.40 5.11 8.55
CA GLN A 324 -2.77 5.25 8.08
C GLN A 324 -3.28 3.92 7.53
N ALA A 325 -4.58 3.68 7.62
CA ALA A 325 -5.22 2.48 7.14
C ALA A 325 -6.43 2.82 6.25
N SER A 326 -6.66 2.02 5.22
CA SER A 326 -7.79 2.16 4.29
C SER A 326 -7.87 3.53 3.61
N ILE A 327 -6.73 4.02 3.13
CA ILE A 327 -6.62 5.29 2.42
C ILE A 327 -6.65 5.10 0.90
N ASN A 328 -6.89 6.18 0.19
CA ASN A 328 -6.84 6.20 -1.27
C ASN A 328 -5.70 7.09 -1.75
N VAL A 329 -4.99 6.63 -2.77
CA VAL A 329 -3.82 7.30 -3.33
C VAL A 329 -4.03 7.57 -4.81
N VAL A 330 -3.72 8.78 -5.23
CA VAL A 330 -3.74 9.20 -6.63
C VAL A 330 -2.32 9.52 -7.05
N TYR A 331 -1.89 9.01 -8.20
CA TYR A 331 -0.57 9.32 -8.73
C TYR A 331 -0.59 9.36 -10.27
N SER A 332 0.39 10.04 -10.85
CA SER A 332 0.58 10.14 -12.29
C SER A 332 1.93 9.56 -12.70
N ASP A 333 2.00 8.93 -13.88
CA ASP A 333 3.27 8.49 -14.47
C ASP A 333 4.08 9.64 -15.09
N GLY A 334 3.57 10.87 -14.97
CA GLY A 334 4.21 12.07 -15.50
C GLY A 334 4.02 12.27 -17.02
N LEU A 335 3.38 11.32 -17.71
CA LEU A 335 3.16 11.40 -19.16
C LEU A 335 1.73 11.76 -19.51
N PHE A 336 0.72 11.04 -19.06
CA PHE A 336 -0.71 11.34 -19.32
C PHE A 336 -1.64 10.47 -18.48
N ASN A 337 -1.13 9.48 -17.74
CA ASN A 337 -1.97 8.56 -17.01
C ASN A 337 -2.04 8.96 -15.54
N THR A 338 -3.25 9.01 -15.03
CA THR A 338 -3.52 9.15 -13.61
C THR A 338 -4.03 7.82 -13.09
N TYR A 339 -3.37 7.30 -12.08
CA TYR A 339 -3.72 6.05 -11.42
C TYR A 339 -4.35 6.34 -10.07
N ARG A 340 -5.34 5.52 -9.71
CA ARG A 340 -6.04 5.62 -8.42
C ARG A 340 -6.04 4.26 -7.76
N MET A 341 -5.66 4.22 -6.52
CA MET A 341 -5.61 3.01 -5.72
C MET A 341 -6.31 3.26 -4.40
N ASN A 342 -7.34 2.48 -4.14
CA ASN A 342 -8.20 2.63 -2.97
C ASN A 342 -7.89 1.55 -1.93
N GLY A 343 -8.13 1.87 -0.66
CA GLY A 343 -8.03 0.91 0.45
C GLY A 343 -6.61 0.51 0.83
N LEU A 344 -5.63 1.38 0.62
CA LEU A 344 -4.23 1.11 0.94
C LEU A 344 -3.89 1.39 2.41
N TYR A 345 -2.79 0.84 2.88
CA TYR A 345 -2.11 1.26 4.10
C TYR A 345 -0.97 2.20 3.77
N GLN A 346 -0.82 3.26 4.58
CA GLN A 346 0.37 4.10 4.57
C GLN A 346 1.25 3.75 5.76
N SER A 347 2.55 3.68 5.54
CA SER A 347 3.51 3.35 6.59
C SER A 347 4.73 4.24 6.51
N LEU A 348 5.26 4.61 7.67
CA LEU A 348 6.51 5.35 7.78
C LEU A 348 7.64 4.34 7.95
N MET A 349 8.47 4.21 6.93
CA MET A 349 9.53 3.20 6.82
C MET A 349 10.91 3.76 7.15
N GLN A 350 11.80 2.87 7.54
CA GLN A 350 13.23 3.16 7.79
C GLN A 350 14.08 1.91 7.50
N ASN A 351 15.36 2.12 7.29
CA ASN A 351 16.35 1.06 7.15
C ASN A 351 17.59 1.36 7.99
N SER A 352 18.49 0.41 8.08
CA SER A 352 19.72 0.53 8.89
C SER A 352 20.74 1.54 8.33
N SER A 353 20.67 1.84 7.04
CA SER A 353 21.63 2.74 6.36
C SER A 353 21.20 4.20 6.38
N GLY A 354 19.96 4.52 6.78
CA GLY A 354 19.44 5.88 6.72
C GLY A 354 19.20 6.42 5.31
N THR A 355 19.29 5.55 4.29
CA THR A 355 18.99 5.84 2.89
C THR A 355 17.50 5.63 2.60
N ASP A 356 17.10 5.61 1.33
CA ASP A 356 15.74 5.28 0.94
C ASP A 356 15.28 3.95 1.55
N ALA A 357 14.24 3.98 2.35
CA ALA A 357 13.64 2.80 2.94
C ALA A 357 12.62 2.13 2.01
N ILE A 358 12.22 2.88 0.99
CA ILE A 358 11.35 2.45 -0.10
C ILE A 358 11.79 3.16 -1.36
N ALA A 359 11.89 2.48 -2.48
CA ALA A 359 12.31 3.07 -3.74
C ALA A 359 11.60 2.43 -4.93
N GLY A 360 11.81 3.08 -6.10
CA GLY A 360 11.54 2.49 -7.39
C GLY A 360 12.06 1.07 -7.48
N GLY A 361 11.14 0.09 -7.58
CA GLY A 361 11.53 -1.30 -7.63
C GLY A 361 11.05 -2.16 -6.46
N ASP A 362 10.52 -1.58 -5.43
CA ASP A 362 10.00 -2.33 -4.29
C ASP A 362 8.52 -2.76 -4.45
N SER A 363 7.79 -2.19 -5.40
CA SER A 363 6.37 -2.52 -5.64
C SER A 363 6.15 -4.00 -5.92
N GLY A 364 5.15 -4.60 -5.31
CA GLY A 364 4.89 -6.03 -5.30
C GLY A 364 5.61 -6.77 -4.16
N GLY A 365 6.66 -6.21 -3.56
CA GLY A 365 7.41 -6.85 -2.48
C GLY A 365 6.54 -7.15 -1.26
N PRO A 366 6.83 -8.22 -0.51
CA PRO A 366 6.02 -8.63 0.62
C PRO A 366 6.11 -7.62 1.77
N VAL A 367 4.95 -7.34 2.36
CA VAL A 367 4.80 -6.59 3.62
C VAL A 367 4.27 -7.56 4.67
N TYR A 368 5.01 -7.76 5.74
CA TYR A 368 4.69 -8.73 6.77
C TYR A 368 4.97 -8.21 8.17
N MET A 369 4.46 -8.89 9.14
CA MET A 369 4.67 -8.62 10.55
C MET A 369 5.02 -9.90 11.29
N LYS A 370 5.53 -9.76 12.50
CA LYS A 370 5.74 -10.87 13.42
C LYS A 370 4.53 -11.03 14.33
N ASP A 371 4.21 -12.29 14.60
CA ASP A 371 3.23 -12.73 15.55
C ASP A 371 3.90 -13.88 16.36
N GLY A 372 4.49 -13.55 17.47
CA GLY A 372 5.43 -14.43 18.17
C GLY A 372 6.59 -14.83 17.26
N ASN A 373 6.79 -16.14 17.10
CA ASN A 373 7.79 -16.68 16.18
C ASN A 373 7.32 -16.81 14.72
N ALA A 374 6.07 -16.48 14.43
CA ALA A 374 5.47 -16.56 13.10
C ALA A 374 5.68 -15.27 12.33
N ASN A 375 5.81 -15.37 11.01
CA ASN A 375 5.75 -14.21 10.12
C ASN A 375 4.42 -14.29 9.35
N LYS A 376 3.60 -13.26 9.49
CA LYS A 376 2.29 -13.17 8.88
C LYS A 376 2.33 -12.12 7.75
N LEU A 377 1.96 -12.52 6.55
CA LEU A 377 1.84 -11.60 5.44
C LEU A 377 0.66 -10.66 5.69
N HIS A 378 0.91 -9.36 5.61
CA HIS A 378 -0.13 -8.33 5.70
C HIS A 378 -0.52 -7.80 4.33
N GLY A 379 0.43 -7.72 3.40
CA GLY A 379 0.17 -7.15 2.09
C GLY A 379 1.38 -7.18 1.17
N ILE A 380 1.30 -6.36 0.13
CA ILE A 380 2.40 -6.12 -0.81
C ILE A 380 2.64 -4.63 -0.97
N VAL A 381 3.87 -4.26 -1.27
CA VAL A 381 4.24 -2.88 -1.60
C VAL A 381 3.51 -2.43 -2.85
N THR A 382 2.89 -1.27 -2.82
CA THR A 382 2.19 -0.67 -3.95
C THR A 382 2.97 0.51 -4.52
N ALA A 383 3.27 1.51 -3.69
CA ALA A 383 3.88 2.76 -4.13
C ALA A 383 4.70 3.39 -3.00
N GLN A 384 5.41 4.45 -3.35
CA GLN A 384 6.10 5.33 -2.40
C GLN A 384 5.69 6.77 -2.61
N SER A 385 5.84 7.60 -1.59
CA SER A 385 5.91 9.05 -1.76
C SER A 385 7.36 9.47 -2.00
N ILE A 386 7.62 10.24 -3.05
CA ILE A 386 8.94 10.78 -3.35
C ILE A 386 9.07 12.13 -2.63
N PRO A 387 9.95 12.26 -1.63
CA PRO A 387 10.15 13.54 -0.96
C PRO A 387 10.89 14.52 -1.89
N THR A 388 10.66 15.79 -1.70
CA THR A 388 11.41 16.86 -2.38
C THR A 388 12.86 16.94 -1.92
N SER A 389 13.16 16.40 -0.74
CA SER A 389 14.52 16.30 -0.19
C SER A 389 14.62 15.16 0.82
N GLY A 390 15.81 14.57 0.91
CA GLY A 390 16.08 13.47 1.83
C GLY A 390 15.57 12.10 1.35
N PRO A 391 15.76 11.05 2.16
CA PRO A 391 15.40 9.70 1.77
C PRO A 391 13.88 9.47 1.78
N ALA A 392 13.40 8.66 0.83
CA ALA A 392 12.01 8.22 0.76
C ALA A 392 11.67 7.28 1.93
N LYS A 393 10.64 7.62 2.67
CA LYS A 393 10.22 6.90 3.89
C LYS A 393 8.75 6.52 3.91
N ILE A 394 7.90 7.11 3.08
CA ILE A 394 6.48 6.81 3.05
C ILE A 394 6.22 5.71 2.03
N MET A 395 5.69 4.59 2.51
CA MET A 395 5.27 3.44 1.72
C MET A 395 3.76 3.32 1.73
N TYR A 396 3.20 2.99 0.57
CA TYR A 396 1.83 2.54 0.43
C TYR A 396 1.82 1.04 0.13
N SER A 397 0.92 0.30 0.77
CA SER A 397 0.81 -1.15 0.57
C SER A 397 -0.64 -1.59 0.40
N THR A 398 -0.84 -2.58 -0.47
CA THR A 398 -2.13 -3.24 -0.69
C THR A 398 -2.27 -4.37 0.32
N PRO A 399 -3.35 -4.41 1.12
CA PRO A 399 -3.68 -5.53 1.99
C PRO A 399 -3.78 -6.85 1.22
N ILE A 400 -3.23 -7.92 1.78
CA ILE A 400 -3.30 -9.28 1.20
C ILE A 400 -4.74 -9.76 1.05
N TYR A 401 -5.60 -9.34 1.95
CA TYR A 401 -7.03 -9.65 1.97
C TYR A 401 -7.71 -9.44 0.61
N TYR A 402 -7.38 -8.38 -0.12
CA TYR A 402 -8.00 -8.12 -1.42
C TYR A 402 -7.59 -9.13 -2.49
N ALA A 403 -6.36 -9.63 -2.43
CA ALA A 403 -5.91 -10.69 -3.34
C ALA A 403 -6.54 -12.04 -2.95
N GLU A 404 -6.64 -12.33 -1.65
CA GLU A 404 -7.30 -13.55 -1.14
C GLU A 404 -8.78 -13.56 -1.53
N HIS A 405 -9.47 -12.43 -1.38
CA HIS A 405 -10.86 -12.30 -1.81
C HIS A 405 -11.04 -12.46 -3.33
N ALA A 406 -10.07 -12.06 -4.13
CA ALA A 406 -10.06 -12.29 -5.57
C ALA A 406 -9.62 -13.72 -5.98
N GLY A 407 -9.46 -14.62 -5.00
CA GLY A 407 -9.20 -16.03 -5.21
C GLY A 407 -7.73 -16.46 -5.17
N PHE A 408 -6.84 -15.60 -4.71
CA PHE A 408 -5.45 -15.98 -4.44
C PHE A 408 -5.36 -16.71 -3.09
N THR A 409 -4.71 -17.85 -3.08
CA THR A 409 -4.43 -18.57 -1.82
C THR A 409 -2.94 -18.50 -1.52
N VAL A 410 -2.58 -17.84 -0.43
CA VAL A 410 -1.18 -17.68 0.00
C VAL A 410 -0.61 -19.03 0.41
N LYS A 411 0.61 -19.33 -0.04
CA LYS A 411 1.35 -20.51 0.43
C LYS A 411 1.97 -20.20 1.81
N THR A 412 1.66 -21.03 2.78
CA THR A 412 2.10 -20.87 4.19
C THR A 412 2.94 -22.03 4.73
N ASN A 413 3.17 -23.04 3.92
CA ASN A 413 3.92 -24.27 4.24
C ASN A 413 4.79 -24.74 3.06
#